data_321837fbaf8248b5200f797babfc8006
#
_entry.id   321837fbaf8248b5200f797babfc8006
#
_cell.length_a   1.000
_cell.length_b   1.000
_cell.length_c   1.000
_cell.angle_alpha   90.00
_cell.angle_beta   90.00
_cell.angle_gamma   90.00
#
_symmetry.space_group_name_H-M   'P 1'
#
loop_
_entity.id
_entity.type
_entity.pdbx_description
1 polymer ?
#
loop_
_entity_poly.entity_id
_entity_poly.type
_entity_poly.pdbx_seq_one_letter_code
_entity_poly.pdbx_strand_id
1 'polypeptide(L)'
;MPWGTHVCVFYATKEDLLDTAVAYFKAGLKSNEFCVWAVSDPITEKEATDALRLAIPHFDRQHEAGRIELLKGTEWYLEGDRFDLERIIAGWHEKLHSVLAKGYDGMRISGNAFWIETKHWKSFCEYEQDLDRSVIDKKMIVLCTYSLLASRAVDILDVARAHQCTVARRNGDWEFLATPELRQAHQEIKKLRGALDVLSTRFSGDEALTPRERVALAQIVRGATSKEAARTLGISPRTVEFHRANVMHKLGAKNTADLVRRVLGE
;
A
#
# COMPACT_ATOMS: atom_id res chain seq x y z
N MET A 1 0.18 -6.82 -2.90
CA MET A 1 0.50 -5.41 -2.56
C MET A 1 0.50 -5.31 -1.05
N PRO A 2 1.46 -4.63 -0.41
CA PRO A 2 1.44 -4.42 1.04
C PRO A 2 0.28 -3.48 1.44
N TRP A 3 -0.14 -3.57 2.71
CA TRP A 3 -1.06 -2.60 3.28
C TRP A 3 -0.45 -1.19 3.28
N GLY A 4 -1.27 -0.17 3.18
CA GLY A 4 -0.84 1.22 3.06
C GLY A 4 -0.37 1.61 1.65
N THR A 5 -0.59 0.77 0.63
CA THR A 5 -0.21 1.08 -0.75
C THR A 5 -1.25 1.98 -1.41
N HIS A 6 -0.76 3.09 -1.98
CA HIS A 6 -1.51 3.97 -2.87
C HIS A 6 -0.83 3.99 -4.24
N VAL A 7 -1.54 3.49 -5.24
CA VAL A 7 -0.99 3.28 -6.59
C VAL A 7 -1.85 3.93 -7.64
N CYS A 8 -1.25 4.56 -8.63
CA CYS A 8 -1.95 4.98 -9.83
C CYS A 8 -1.67 4.08 -11.03
N VAL A 9 -2.70 3.90 -11.86
CA VAL A 9 -2.62 3.19 -13.13
C VAL A 9 -3.11 4.10 -14.24
N PHE A 10 -2.25 4.31 -15.22
CA PHE A 10 -2.63 4.98 -16.47
C PHE A 10 -3.13 3.95 -17.47
N TYR A 11 -4.36 4.11 -17.95
CA TYR A 11 -4.99 3.25 -18.94
C TYR A 11 -5.19 3.97 -20.28
N ALA A 12 -5.05 3.24 -21.38
CA ALA A 12 -5.28 3.76 -22.72
C ALA A 12 -6.72 3.51 -23.19
N THR A 13 -7.26 2.34 -22.89
CA THR A 13 -8.59 1.90 -23.34
C THR A 13 -9.50 1.54 -22.15
N LYS A 14 -10.80 1.50 -22.42
CA LYS A 14 -11.79 1.04 -21.44
C LYS A 14 -11.55 -0.41 -21.01
N GLU A 15 -11.11 -1.24 -21.94
CA GLU A 15 -10.74 -2.63 -21.70
C GLU A 15 -9.54 -2.72 -20.74
N ASP A 16 -8.53 -1.87 -20.90
CA ASP A 16 -7.39 -1.80 -20.00
C ASP A 16 -7.83 -1.47 -18.55
N LEU A 17 -8.78 -0.54 -18.42
CA LEU A 17 -9.34 -0.16 -17.12
C LEU A 17 -10.11 -1.31 -16.48
N LEU A 18 -10.99 -1.98 -17.26
CA LEU A 18 -11.77 -3.15 -16.80
C LEU A 18 -10.85 -4.31 -16.38
N ASP A 19 -9.89 -4.68 -17.22
CA ASP A 19 -8.93 -5.75 -16.93
C ASP A 19 -8.16 -5.48 -15.62
N THR A 20 -7.72 -4.23 -15.43
CA THR A 20 -7.00 -3.81 -14.24
C THR A 20 -7.87 -3.92 -13.00
N ALA A 21 -9.06 -3.32 -13.02
CA ALA A 21 -9.96 -3.29 -11.88
C ALA A 21 -10.46 -4.70 -11.51
N VAL A 22 -10.82 -5.51 -12.51
CA VAL A 22 -11.26 -6.89 -12.30
C VAL A 22 -10.16 -7.72 -11.63
N ALA A 23 -8.91 -7.65 -12.14
CA ALA A 23 -7.80 -8.39 -11.55
C ALA A 23 -7.53 -7.93 -10.09
N TYR A 24 -7.62 -6.62 -9.86
CA TYR A 24 -7.43 -6.00 -8.56
C TYR A 24 -8.47 -6.48 -7.53
N PHE A 25 -9.76 -6.44 -7.86
CA PHE A 25 -10.82 -6.86 -6.96
C PHE A 25 -10.90 -8.38 -6.77
N LYS A 26 -10.63 -9.16 -7.83
CA LYS A 26 -10.52 -10.62 -7.73
C LYS A 26 -9.46 -11.03 -6.70
N ALA A 27 -8.31 -10.34 -6.67
CA ALA A 27 -7.28 -10.59 -5.68
C ALA A 27 -7.73 -10.23 -4.25
N GLY A 28 -8.44 -9.11 -4.07
CA GLY A 28 -8.96 -8.68 -2.77
C GLY A 28 -9.99 -9.66 -2.20
N LEU A 29 -10.98 -10.03 -3.00
CA LEU A 29 -12.01 -10.98 -2.59
C LEU A 29 -11.44 -12.35 -2.21
N LYS A 30 -10.36 -12.78 -2.90
CA LYS A 30 -9.64 -14.02 -2.56
C LYS A 30 -8.89 -13.91 -1.23
N SER A 31 -8.46 -12.73 -0.84
CA SER A 31 -7.65 -12.45 0.36
C SER A 31 -8.49 -11.98 1.56
N ASN A 32 -9.80 -12.24 1.58
CA ASN A 32 -10.72 -11.79 2.63
C ASN A 32 -10.71 -10.27 2.85
N GLU A 33 -10.47 -9.50 1.79
CA GLU A 33 -10.52 -8.05 1.83
C GLU A 33 -11.90 -7.55 1.39
N PHE A 34 -12.38 -6.50 2.05
CA PHE A 34 -13.59 -5.79 1.60
C PHE A 34 -13.22 -4.92 0.38
N CYS A 35 -14.00 -5.02 -0.67
CA CYS A 35 -13.72 -4.34 -1.93
C CYS A 35 -14.69 -3.19 -2.17
N VAL A 36 -14.19 -2.02 -2.59
CA VAL A 36 -15.01 -0.86 -2.95
C VAL A 36 -14.56 -0.31 -4.28
N TRP A 37 -15.46 -0.27 -5.24
CA TRP A 37 -15.22 0.34 -6.54
C TRP A 37 -16.09 1.58 -6.72
N ALA A 38 -15.49 2.76 -6.69
CA ALA A 38 -16.14 4.01 -7.07
C ALA A 38 -16.17 4.10 -8.62
N VAL A 39 -17.25 3.60 -9.20
CA VAL A 39 -17.43 3.48 -10.64
C VAL A 39 -17.80 4.85 -11.23
N SER A 40 -17.15 5.22 -12.33
CA SER A 40 -17.45 6.42 -13.11
C SER A 40 -17.04 6.24 -14.57
N ASP A 41 -17.43 7.18 -15.43
CA ASP A 41 -17.05 7.15 -16.84
C ASP A 41 -15.55 6.84 -17.02
N PRO A 42 -15.19 6.09 -18.05
CA PRO A 42 -15.98 5.57 -19.16
C PRO A 42 -16.70 4.25 -18.88
N ILE A 43 -16.74 3.78 -17.63
CA ILE A 43 -17.37 2.52 -17.22
C ILE A 43 -18.68 2.82 -16.50
N THR A 44 -19.73 2.13 -16.90
CA THR A 44 -21.01 2.10 -16.18
C THR A 44 -20.97 1.04 -15.08
N GLU A 45 -21.81 1.19 -14.06
CA GLU A 45 -21.97 0.22 -12.99
C GLU A 45 -22.36 -1.17 -13.52
N LYS A 46 -23.20 -1.20 -14.57
CA LYS A 46 -23.58 -2.46 -15.27
C LYS A 46 -22.36 -3.14 -15.88
N GLU A 47 -21.52 -2.40 -16.61
CA GLU A 47 -20.31 -2.96 -17.24
C GLU A 47 -19.31 -3.45 -16.22
N ALA A 48 -19.13 -2.71 -15.12
CA ALA A 48 -18.30 -3.13 -13.99
C ALA A 48 -18.81 -4.46 -13.39
N THR A 49 -20.11 -4.54 -13.12
CA THR A 49 -20.77 -5.76 -12.61
C THR A 49 -20.63 -6.92 -13.55
N ASP A 50 -20.89 -6.73 -14.84
CA ASP A 50 -20.81 -7.78 -15.85
C ASP A 50 -19.37 -8.31 -16.01
N ALA A 51 -18.38 -7.42 -16.00
CA ALA A 51 -16.97 -7.79 -16.06
C ALA A 51 -16.51 -8.59 -14.81
N LEU A 52 -16.92 -8.16 -13.63
CA LEU A 52 -16.64 -8.87 -12.37
C LEU A 52 -17.31 -10.25 -12.36
N ARG A 53 -18.57 -10.35 -12.80
CA ARG A 53 -19.33 -11.62 -12.91
C ARG A 53 -18.67 -12.61 -13.86
N LEU A 54 -18.14 -12.13 -14.98
CA LEU A 54 -17.43 -12.97 -15.95
C LEU A 54 -16.13 -13.55 -15.36
N ALA A 55 -15.41 -12.78 -14.56
CA ALA A 55 -14.05 -13.11 -14.12
C ALA A 55 -13.97 -13.76 -12.73
N ILE A 56 -14.98 -13.58 -11.90
CA ILE A 56 -14.97 -14.03 -10.50
C ILE A 56 -16.02 -15.12 -10.29
N PRO A 57 -15.63 -16.35 -9.94
CA PRO A 57 -16.56 -17.41 -9.64
C PRO A 57 -17.53 -17.01 -8.50
N HIS A 58 -18.82 -17.28 -8.72
CA HIS A 58 -19.87 -16.98 -7.74
C HIS A 58 -19.94 -15.50 -7.33
N PHE A 59 -19.64 -14.59 -8.24
CA PHE A 59 -19.62 -13.14 -7.97
C PHE A 59 -20.92 -12.65 -7.33
N ASP A 60 -22.09 -13.02 -7.87
CA ASP A 60 -23.38 -12.54 -7.36
C ASP A 60 -23.56 -12.89 -5.88
N ARG A 61 -23.17 -14.11 -5.47
CA ARG A 61 -23.20 -14.50 -4.05
C ARG A 61 -22.26 -13.66 -3.18
N GLN A 62 -21.10 -13.28 -3.70
CA GLN A 62 -20.16 -12.42 -2.96
C GLN A 62 -20.67 -10.98 -2.85
N HIS A 63 -21.31 -10.49 -3.91
CA HIS A 63 -21.93 -9.17 -3.95
C HIS A 63 -23.15 -9.10 -3.01
N GLU A 64 -24.04 -10.09 -3.04
CA GLU A 64 -25.17 -10.21 -2.13
C GLU A 64 -24.73 -10.34 -0.65
N ALA A 65 -23.62 -11.01 -0.40
CA ALA A 65 -23.01 -11.11 0.92
C ALA A 65 -22.31 -9.80 1.36
N GLY A 66 -22.35 -8.75 0.54
CA GLY A 66 -21.76 -7.45 0.83
C GLY A 66 -20.23 -7.46 0.96
N ARG A 67 -19.53 -8.32 0.20
CA ARG A 67 -18.07 -8.38 0.19
C ARG A 67 -17.43 -7.39 -0.79
N ILE A 68 -18.19 -6.94 -1.74
CA ILE A 68 -17.83 -5.90 -2.70
C ILE A 68 -18.96 -4.91 -2.86
N GLU A 69 -18.65 -3.64 -2.84
CA GLU A 69 -19.56 -2.52 -3.02
C GLU A 69 -19.19 -1.74 -4.28
N LEU A 70 -20.18 -1.51 -5.13
CA LEU A 70 -20.06 -0.63 -6.29
C LEU A 70 -20.73 0.68 -5.93
N LEU A 71 -19.95 1.76 -5.88
CA LEU A 71 -20.40 3.10 -5.59
C LEU A 71 -20.43 3.91 -6.88
N LYS A 72 -21.37 4.78 -7.02
CA LYS A 72 -21.33 5.79 -8.08
C LYS A 72 -20.30 6.86 -7.70
N GLY A 73 -19.21 6.94 -8.47
CA GLY A 73 -18.08 7.80 -8.16
C GLY A 73 -18.46 9.26 -7.94
N THR A 74 -19.30 9.81 -8.83
CA THR A 74 -19.78 11.21 -8.70
C THR A 74 -20.53 11.45 -7.39
N GLU A 75 -21.34 10.51 -6.91
CA GLU A 75 -22.07 10.64 -5.65
C GLU A 75 -21.19 10.47 -4.42
N TRP A 76 -20.13 9.67 -4.53
CA TRP A 76 -19.17 9.52 -3.44
C TRP A 76 -18.26 10.74 -3.27
N TYR A 77 -17.70 11.22 -4.38
CA TYR A 77 -16.73 12.32 -4.35
C TYR A 77 -17.36 13.71 -4.26
N LEU A 78 -18.58 13.91 -4.79
CA LEU A 78 -19.25 15.19 -4.82
C LEU A 78 -20.49 15.22 -3.92
N GLU A 79 -20.66 16.32 -3.22
CA GLU A 79 -21.90 16.68 -2.55
C GLU A 79 -22.51 17.86 -3.32
N GLY A 80 -23.45 17.56 -4.21
CA GLY A 80 -23.86 18.48 -5.26
C GLY A 80 -22.71 18.74 -6.24
N ASP A 81 -22.23 20.00 -6.32
CA ASP A 81 -21.07 20.39 -7.15
C ASP A 81 -19.81 20.66 -6.30
N ARG A 82 -19.83 20.26 -5.03
CA ARG A 82 -18.74 20.53 -4.08
C ARG A 82 -17.90 19.27 -3.85
N PHE A 83 -16.60 19.42 -4.06
CA PHE A 83 -15.58 18.43 -3.70
C PHE A 83 -15.06 18.76 -2.30
N ASP A 84 -15.29 17.86 -1.33
CA ASP A 84 -14.86 18.03 0.06
C ASP A 84 -13.90 16.90 0.43
N LEU A 85 -12.60 17.21 0.43
CA LEU A 85 -11.53 16.24 0.65
C LEU A 85 -11.55 15.65 2.07
N GLU A 86 -11.85 16.44 3.10
CA GLU A 86 -11.87 15.96 4.48
C GLU A 86 -13.00 14.95 4.69
N ARG A 87 -14.18 15.24 4.16
CA ARG A 87 -15.34 14.34 4.18
C ARG A 87 -15.03 13.01 3.51
N ILE A 88 -14.39 13.06 2.33
CA ILE A 88 -14.08 11.85 1.55
C ILE A 88 -13.08 10.97 2.29
N ILE A 89 -12.00 11.56 2.82
CA ILE A 89 -10.98 10.81 3.57
C ILE A 89 -11.57 10.23 4.86
N ALA A 90 -12.38 11.02 5.59
CA ALA A 90 -13.08 10.55 6.77
C ALA A 90 -14.00 9.36 6.45
N GLY A 91 -14.77 9.46 5.35
CA GLY A 91 -15.64 8.37 4.88
C GLY A 91 -14.89 7.08 4.56
N TRP A 92 -13.70 7.17 3.96
CA TRP A 92 -12.85 5.99 3.74
C TRP A 92 -12.36 5.36 5.05
N HIS A 93 -11.99 6.17 6.04
CA HIS A 93 -11.55 5.67 7.33
C HIS A 93 -12.69 5.04 8.14
N GLU A 94 -13.88 5.64 8.15
CA GLU A 94 -15.07 5.05 8.77
C GLU A 94 -15.44 3.71 8.14
N LYS A 95 -15.41 3.64 6.79
CA LYS A 95 -15.66 2.40 6.06
C LYS A 95 -14.62 1.35 6.43
N LEU A 96 -13.34 1.68 6.47
CA LEU A 96 -12.28 0.78 6.91
C LEU A 96 -12.53 0.26 8.33
N HIS A 97 -12.83 1.14 9.27
CA HIS A 97 -13.12 0.74 10.66
C HIS A 97 -14.32 -0.23 10.74
N SER A 98 -15.39 0.08 10.00
CA SER A 98 -16.59 -0.78 9.93
C SER A 98 -16.28 -2.18 9.39
N VAL A 99 -15.50 -2.29 8.31
CA VAL A 99 -15.20 -3.59 7.70
C VAL A 99 -14.23 -4.43 8.52
N LEU A 100 -13.27 -3.80 9.19
CA LEU A 100 -12.38 -4.49 10.14
C LEU A 100 -13.18 -5.07 11.32
N ALA A 101 -14.16 -4.32 11.83
CA ALA A 101 -15.06 -4.81 12.89
C ALA A 101 -15.94 -5.99 12.45
N LYS A 102 -16.21 -6.13 11.14
CA LYS A 102 -16.91 -7.27 10.53
C LYS A 102 -16.01 -8.49 10.26
N GLY A 103 -14.70 -8.42 10.56
CA GLY A 103 -13.75 -9.51 10.41
C GLY A 103 -13.07 -9.62 9.04
N TYR A 104 -13.10 -8.57 8.23
CA TYR A 104 -12.26 -8.48 7.04
C TYR A 104 -10.81 -8.18 7.42
N ASP A 105 -9.86 -8.66 6.61
CA ASP A 105 -8.43 -8.43 6.86
C ASP A 105 -7.99 -7.00 6.54
N GLY A 106 -8.77 -6.31 5.71
CA GLY A 106 -8.56 -4.94 5.29
C GLY A 106 -9.52 -4.54 4.16
N MET A 107 -9.23 -3.43 3.48
CA MET A 107 -10.07 -2.87 2.44
C MET A 107 -9.27 -2.56 1.18
N ARG A 108 -9.84 -2.87 0.00
CA ARG A 108 -9.37 -2.43 -1.33
C ARG A 108 -10.33 -1.41 -1.90
N ILE A 109 -9.77 -0.29 -2.37
CA ILE A 109 -10.53 0.76 -3.01
C ILE A 109 -9.99 0.97 -4.41
N SER A 110 -10.87 1.18 -5.39
CA SER A 110 -10.50 1.75 -6.68
C SER A 110 -11.46 2.87 -7.06
N GLY A 111 -10.91 3.91 -7.63
CA GLY A 111 -11.63 5.04 -8.21
C GLY A 111 -11.01 5.49 -9.52
N ASN A 112 -11.81 6.21 -10.30
CA ASN A 112 -11.45 6.76 -11.58
C ASN A 112 -11.70 8.26 -11.59
N ALA A 113 -10.72 9.03 -12.01
CA ALA A 113 -10.75 10.49 -12.01
C ALA A 113 -11.29 11.11 -13.30
N PHE A 114 -11.87 10.32 -14.22
CA PHE A 114 -12.35 10.81 -15.52
C PHE A 114 -13.39 11.95 -15.44
N TRP A 115 -14.20 11.96 -14.38
CA TRP A 115 -15.26 12.93 -14.14
C TRP A 115 -14.76 14.28 -13.61
N ILE A 116 -13.45 14.42 -13.29
CA ILE A 116 -12.91 15.63 -12.68
C ILE A 116 -12.81 16.75 -13.70
N GLU A 117 -13.60 17.77 -13.50
CA GLU A 117 -13.50 18.99 -14.27
C GLU A 117 -12.24 19.78 -13.91
N THR A 118 -11.70 20.53 -14.86
CA THR A 118 -10.48 21.36 -14.68
C THR A 118 -10.54 22.27 -13.44
N LYS A 119 -11.74 22.75 -13.09
CA LYS A 119 -11.96 23.61 -11.91
C LYS A 119 -11.66 22.92 -10.57
N HIS A 120 -11.79 21.59 -10.50
CA HIS A 120 -11.55 20.78 -9.31
C HIS A 120 -10.17 20.13 -9.28
N TRP A 121 -9.38 20.25 -10.36
CA TRP A 121 -8.10 19.54 -10.49
C TRP A 121 -7.14 19.82 -9.34
N LYS A 122 -7.02 21.09 -8.93
CA LYS A 122 -6.12 21.47 -7.82
C LYS A 122 -6.54 20.80 -6.50
N SER A 123 -7.81 20.93 -6.14
CA SER A 123 -8.34 20.30 -4.91
C SER A 123 -8.25 18.79 -4.96
N PHE A 124 -8.37 18.21 -6.15
CA PHE A 124 -8.18 16.78 -6.33
C PHE A 124 -6.72 16.36 -6.14
N CYS A 125 -5.75 17.10 -6.65
CA CYS A 125 -4.33 16.83 -6.39
C CYS A 125 -3.96 16.95 -4.89
N GLU A 126 -4.57 17.91 -4.19
CA GLU A 126 -4.44 18.05 -2.73
C GLU A 126 -5.04 16.81 -2.02
N TYR A 127 -6.22 16.36 -2.44
CA TYR A 127 -6.86 15.14 -1.95
C TYR A 127 -5.98 13.89 -2.15
N GLU A 128 -5.40 13.69 -3.33
CA GLU A 128 -4.53 12.54 -3.63
C GLU A 128 -3.29 12.51 -2.73
N GLN A 129 -2.69 13.68 -2.45
CA GLN A 129 -1.56 13.79 -1.53
C GLN A 129 -1.96 13.49 -0.08
N ASP A 130 -3.12 13.95 0.35
CA ASP A 130 -3.63 13.70 1.70
C ASP A 130 -4.09 12.26 1.86
N LEU A 131 -4.70 11.68 0.81
CA LEU A 131 -5.04 10.26 0.76
C LEU A 131 -3.78 9.40 0.89
N ASP A 132 -2.70 9.72 0.13
CA ASP A 132 -1.42 8.99 0.22
C ASP A 132 -0.88 8.97 1.65
N ARG A 133 -0.88 10.11 2.33
CA ARG A 133 -0.46 10.20 3.74
C ARG A 133 -1.39 9.44 4.68
N SER A 134 -2.69 9.48 4.40
CA SER A 134 -3.73 8.91 5.27
C SER A 134 -3.79 7.39 5.24
N VAL A 135 -3.32 6.74 4.16
CA VAL A 135 -3.34 5.28 4.03
C VAL A 135 -2.10 4.60 4.61
N ILE A 136 -1.03 5.36 4.87
CA ILE A 136 0.18 4.83 5.51
C ILE A 136 -0.22 4.14 6.82
N ASP A 137 0.30 2.92 7.05
CA ASP A 137 0.01 2.09 8.23
C ASP A 137 -1.47 1.66 8.40
N LYS A 138 -2.31 1.88 7.40
CA LYS A 138 -3.70 1.38 7.40
C LYS A 138 -3.80 0.06 6.64
N LYS A 139 -4.73 -0.78 7.05
CA LYS A 139 -5.10 -2.01 6.32
C LYS A 139 -5.96 -1.69 5.09
N MET A 140 -5.44 -0.82 4.25
CA MET A 140 -6.09 -0.30 3.06
C MET A 140 -5.11 -0.33 1.88
N ILE A 141 -5.62 -0.65 0.70
CA ILE A 141 -4.91 -0.54 -0.58
C ILE A 141 -5.78 0.28 -1.50
N VAL A 142 -5.21 1.31 -2.12
CA VAL A 142 -5.93 2.23 -3.00
C VAL A 142 -5.34 2.17 -4.39
N LEU A 143 -6.21 1.97 -5.39
CA LEU A 143 -5.89 1.98 -6.81
C LEU A 143 -6.63 3.14 -7.48
N CYS A 144 -5.90 4.20 -7.82
CA CYS A 144 -6.43 5.31 -8.60
C CYS A 144 -6.15 5.10 -10.08
N THR A 145 -7.15 5.32 -10.94
CA THR A 145 -7.04 5.05 -12.37
C THR A 145 -7.26 6.31 -13.20
N TYR A 146 -6.40 6.53 -14.21
CA TYR A 146 -6.35 7.75 -15.00
C TYR A 146 -6.28 7.44 -16.49
N SER A 147 -7.08 8.14 -17.29
CA SER A 147 -7.05 7.99 -18.74
C SER A 147 -5.84 8.71 -19.34
N LEU A 148 -5.00 7.99 -20.08
CA LEU A 148 -3.92 8.59 -20.88
C LEU A 148 -4.43 9.55 -21.94
N LEU A 149 -5.60 9.26 -22.52
CA LEU A 149 -6.18 10.07 -23.60
C LEU A 149 -6.81 11.37 -23.09
N ALA A 150 -7.29 11.38 -21.85
CA ALA A 150 -7.90 12.56 -21.23
C ALA A 150 -6.92 13.41 -20.42
N SER A 151 -5.73 12.88 -20.08
CA SER A 151 -4.74 13.57 -19.25
C SER A 151 -3.73 14.34 -20.11
N ARG A 152 -3.45 15.59 -19.69
CA ARG A 152 -2.33 16.35 -20.24
C ARG A 152 -1.03 15.88 -19.60
N ALA A 153 0.11 16.16 -20.21
CA ALA A 153 1.42 15.79 -19.67
C ALA A 153 1.65 16.32 -18.23
N VAL A 154 1.16 17.52 -17.93
CA VAL A 154 1.26 18.11 -16.59
C VAL A 154 0.41 17.34 -15.58
N ASP A 155 -0.78 16.90 -15.95
CA ASP A 155 -1.68 16.13 -15.10
C ASP A 155 -1.06 14.77 -14.74
N ILE A 156 -0.40 14.12 -15.72
CA ILE A 156 0.34 12.86 -15.50
C ILE A 156 1.45 13.05 -14.48
N LEU A 157 2.19 14.17 -14.55
CA LEU A 157 3.26 14.46 -13.59
C LEU A 157 2.72 14.73 -12.19
N ASP A 158 1.61 15.46 -12.07
CA ASP A 158 0.98 15.75 -10.79
C ASP A 158 0.47 14.48 -10.13
N VAL A 159 -0.22 13.62 -10.90
CA VAL A 159 -0.69 12.30 -10.44
C VAL A 159 0.50 11.42 -10.00
N ALA A 160 1.54 11.30 -10.81
CA ALA A 160 2.69 10.46 -10.49
C ALA A 160 3.43 10.91 -9.21
N ARG A 161 3.40 12.21 -8.89
CA ARG A 161 3.98 12.76 -7.65
C ARG A 161 3.13 12.51 -6.42
N ALA A 162 1.82 12.38 -6.57
CA ALA A 162 0.89 12.15 -5.48
C ALA A 162 0.78 10.69 -5.06
N HIS A 163 1.40 9.74 -5.80
CA HIS A 163 1.27 8.31 -5.56
C HIS A 163 2.62 7.65 -5.26
N GLN A 164 2.62 6.64 -4.40
CA GLN A 164 3.82 5.87 -4.05
C GLN A 164 4.39 5.11 -5.24
N CYS A 165 3.54 4.69 -6.16
CA CYS A 165 3.96 4.03 -7.38
C CYS A 165 3.00 4.27 -8.53
N THR A 166 3.55 4.23 -9.73
CA THR A 166 2.82 4.44 -10.97
C THR A 166 3.00 3.22 -11.86
N VAL A 167 1.89 2.72 -12.39
CA VAL A 167 1.84 1.61 -13.35
C VAL A 167 1.24 2.14 -14.65
N ALA A 168 1.78 1.70 -15.77
CA ALA A 168 1.20 1.97 -17.09
C ALA A 168 1.15 0.69 -17.91
N ARG A 169 0.15 0.57 -18.80
CA ARG A 169 0.09 -0.49 -19.79
C ARG A 169 0.65 0.03 -21.10
N ARG A 170 1.67 -0.65 -21.63
CA ARG A 170 2.30 -0.31 -22.90
C ARG A 170 2.56 -1.57 -23.72
N ASN A 171 2.07 -1.57 -24.98
CA ASN A 171 2.21 -2.71 -25.90
C ASN A 171 1.68 -4.03 -25.35
N GLY A 172 0.64 -3.98 -24.50
CA GLY A 172 0.04 -5.14 -23.85
C GLY A 172 0.69 -5.56 -22.55
N ASP A 173 1.87 -5.04 -22.22
CA ASP A 173 2.60 -5.32 -20.99
C ASP A 173 2.38 -4.25 -19.94
N TRP A 174 2.43 -4.66 -18.68
CA TRP A 174 2.38 -3.78 -17.52
C TRP A 174 3.78 -3.32 -17.13
N GLU A 175 3.99 -2.02 -17.16
CA GLU A 175 5.24 -1.39 -16.74
C GLU A 175 5.04 -0.71 -15.38
N PHE A 176 5.92 -1.04 -14.44
CA PHE A 176 6.00 -0.36 -13.16
C PHE A 176 6.97 0.80 -13.24
N LEU A 177 6.45 2.01 -13.14
CA LEU A 177 7.24 3.24 -13.16
C LEU A 177 7.61 3.63 -11.73
N ALA A 178 8.81 3.26 -11.30
CA ALA A 178 9.34 3.70 -10.01
C ALA A 178 10.40 4.77 -10.20
N THR A 179 10.41 5.80 -9.34
CA THR A 179 11.54 6.74 -9.31
C THR A 179 12.83 6.01 -8.92
N PRO A 180 14.01 6.54 -9.28
CA PRO A 180 15.28 5.96 -8.85
C PRO A 180 15.37 5.78 -7.34
N GLU A 181 14.87 6.74 -6.56
CA GLU A 181 14.86 6.74 -5.10
C GLU A 181 13.96 5.61 -4.55
N LEU A 182 12.78 5.43 -5.13
CA LEU A 182 11.85 4.36 -4.75
C LEU A 182 12.44 2.99 -5.09
N ARG A 183 13.12 2.86 -6.22
CA ARG A 183 13.84 1.62 -6.58
C ARG A 183 14.95 1.31 -5.59
N GLN A 184 15.73 2.31 -5.19
CA GLN A 184 16.77 2.16 -4.17
C GLN A 184 16.17 1.75 -2.82
N ALA A 185 15.13 2.43 -2.37
CA ALA A 185 14.44 2.11 -1.11
C ALA A 185 13.88 0.68 -1.13
N HIS A 186 13.25 0.24 -2.21
CA HIS A 186 12.77 -1.14 -2.35
C HIS A 186 13.90 -2.17 -2.34
N GLN A 187 15.04 -1.87 -2.97
CA GLN A 187 16.22 -2.76 -2.93
C GLN A 187 16.78 -2.88 -1.51
N GLU A 188 16.83 -1.77 -0.78
CA GLU A 188 17.28 -1.71 0.60
C GLU A 188 16.32 -2.51 1.52
N ILE A 189 15.02 -2.31 1.38
CA ILE A 189 13.98 -3.07 2.11
C ILE A 189 14.09 -4.57 1.79
N LYS A 190 14.31 -4.95 0.54
CA LYS A 190 14.48 -6.35 0.14
C LYS A 190 15.73 -6.97 0.76
N LYS A 191 16.84 -6.25 0.80
CA LYS A 191 18.07 -6.66 1.49
C LYS A 191 17.84 -6.85 2.99
N LEU A 192 17.22 -5.88 3.64
CA LEU A 192 16.92 -5.93 5.07
C LEU A 192 15.95 -7.05 5.44
N ARG A 193 14.93 -7.31 4.62
CA ARG A 193 14.02 -8.45 4.80
C ARG A 193 14.74 -9.77 4.60
N GLY A 194 15.55 -9.89 3.56
CA GLY A 194 16.38 -11.10 3.34
C GLY A 194 17.32 -11.38 4.50
N ALA A 195 17.97 -10.35 5.05
CA ALA A 195 18.79 -10.47 6.24
C ALA A 195 17.99 -10.91 7.48
N LEU A 196 16.79 -10.38 7.67
CA LEU A 196 15.87 -10.78 8.73
C LEU A 196 15.39 -12.23 8.58
N ASP A 197 15.09 -12.68 7.37
CA ASP A 197 14.67 -14.06 7.10
C ASP A 197 15.82 -15.04 7.33
N VAL A 198 17.04 -14.70 6.92
CA VAL A 198 18.24 -15.51 7.21
C VAL A 198 18.49 -15.62 8.71
N LEU A 199 18.27 -14.52 9.46
CA LEU A 199 18.37 -14.52 10.92
C LEU A 199 17.27 -15.37 11.57
N SER A 200 16.05 -15.33 11.07
CA SER A 200 14.93 -16.12 11.62
C SER A 200 15.10 -17.62 11.35
N THR A 201 15.66 -18.00 10.21
CA THR A 201 15.88 -19.41 9.82
C THR A 201 17.15 -20.02 10.40
N ARG A 202 18.22 -19.25 10.58
CA ARG A 202 19.48 -19.76 11.16
C ARG A 202 19.45 -19.93 12.68
N PHE A 203 18.51 -19.24 13.36
CA PHE A 203 18.41 -19.23 14.83
C PHE A 203 17.03 -19.73 15.31
N SER A 204 16.55 -20.81 14.70
CA SER A 204 15.42 -21.58 15.20
C SER A 204 15.94 -22.58 16.23
N GLY A 205 15.63 -22.37 17.51
CA GLY A 205 16.07 -23.21 18.62
C GLY A 205 16.21 -22.37 19.90
N ASP A 206 16.86 -22.97 20.94
CA ASP A 206 17.11 -22.30 22.23
C ASP A 206 17.95 -20.99 22.13
N GLU A 207 18.64 -20.79 21.02
CA GLU A 207 19.44 -19.59 20.71
C GLU A 207 18.64 -18.53 19.94
N ALA A 208 17.35 -18.71 19.72
CA ALA A 208 16.53 -17.76 19.00
C ALA A 208 16.50 -16.38 19.68
N LEU A 209 16.62 -15.32 18.85
CA LEU A 209 16.49 -13.96 19.37
C LEU A 209 15.05 -13.70 19.83
N THR A 210 14.92 -13.16 21.03
CA THR A 210 13.63 -12.69 21.54
C THR A 210 13.08 -11.53 20.68
N PRO A 211 11.76 -11.24 20.70
CA PRO A 211 11.21 -10.10 19.98
C PRO A 211 11.91 -8.76 20.30
N ARG A 212 12.31 -8.52 21.54
CA ARG A 212 13.04 -7.32 21.96
C ARG A 212 14.47 -7.28 21.44
N GLU A 213 15.15 -8.42 21.41
CA GLU A 213 16.49 -8.54 20.82
C GLU A 213 16.48 -8.32 19.31
N ARG A 214 15.46 -8.79 18.60
CA ARG A 214 15.27 -8.53 17.16
C ARG A 214 15.09 -7.05 16.85
N VAL A 215 14.29 -6.37 17.65
CA VAL A 215 14.06 -4.92 17.50
C VAL A 215 15.34 -4.13 17.80
N ALA A 216 16.11 -4.52 18.84
CA ALA A 216 17.40 -3.91 19.15
C ALA A 216 18.43 -4.17 18.02
N LEU A 217 18.49 -5.39 17.47
CA LEU A 217 19.35 -5.72 16.34
C LEU A 217 19.05 -4.87 15.11
N ALA A 218 17.78 -4.65 14.80
CA ALA A 218 17.37 -3.79 13.68
C ALA A 218 17.90 -2.35 13.82
N GLN A 219 17.96 -1.80 15.03
CA GLN A 219 18.54 -0.49 15.27
C GLN A 219 20.08 -0.48 15.14
N ILE A 220 20.74 -1.54 15.60
CA ILE A 220 22.20 -1.71 15.48
C ILE A 220 22.62 -1.79 14.01
N VAL A 221 21.91 -2.59 13.21
CA VAL A 221 22.19 -2.75 11.76
C VAL A 221 21.99 -1.43 11.00
N ARG A 222 21.06 -0.57 11.46
CA ARG A 222 20.88 0.79 10.93
C ARG A 222 21.97 1.77 11.36
N GLY A 223 22.91 1.36 12.16
CA GLY A 223 23.99 2.22 12.67
C GLY A 223 23.58 3.15 13.82
N ALA A 224 22.39 2.95 14.42
CA ALA A 224 21.93 3.75 15.52
C ALA A 224 22.82 3.57 16.78
N THR A 225 23.16 4.67 17.42
CA THR A 225 23.80 4.66 18.75
C THR A 225 22.83 4.13 19.81
N SER A 226 23.32 3.64 20.94
CA SER A 226 22.46 3.17 22.05
C SER A 226 21.48 4.25 22.54
N LYS A 227 21.86 5.54 22.46
CA LYS A 227 20.98 6.67 22.82
C LYS A 227 19.86 6.90 21.79
N GLU A 228 20.18 6.80 20.51
CA GLU A 228 19.19 6.94 19.42
C GLU A 228 18.22 5.76 19.40
N ALA A 229 18.74 4.54 19.50
CA ALA A 229 17.91 3.35 19.61
C ALA A 229 16.98 3.39 20.84
N ALA A 230 17.48 3.86 21.98
CA ALA A 230 16.69 4.02 23.19
C ALA A 230 15.52 4.98 23.03
N ARG A 231 15.73 6.12 22.35
CA ARG A 231 14.66 7.08 22.03
C ARG A 231 13.60 6.46 21.11
N THR A 232 14.05 5.77 20.07
CA THR A 232 13.15 5.12 19.08
C THR A 232 12.33 4.01 19.73
N LEU A 233 12.90 3.28 20.68
CA LEU A 233 12.27 2.12 21.31
C LEU A 233 11.53 2.43 22.62
N GLY A 234 11.60 3.66 23.11
CA GLY A 234 10.97 4.07 24.38
C GLY A 234 11.56 3.36 25.61
N ILE A 235 12.85 2.99 25.60
CA ILE A 235 13.54 2.29 26.68
C ILE A 235 14.83 3.04 27.10
N SER A 236 15.48 2.59 28.18
CA SER A 236 16.74 3.22 28.59
C SER A 236 17.91 2.81 27.69
N PRO A 237 18.95 3.67 27.51
CA PRO A 237 20.17 3.30 26.79
C PRO A 237 20.84 2.06 27.38
N ARG A 238 20.80 1.88 28.70
CA ARG A 238 21.33 0.71 29.39
C ARG A 238 20.58 -0.57 29.00
N THR A 239 19.27 -0.49 28.80
CA THR A 239 18.44 -1.61 28.32
C THR A 239 18.80 -1.98 26.88
N VAL A 240 19.09 -0.99 26.02
CA VAL A 240 19.57 -1.24 24.65
C VAL A 240 20.91 -1.94 24.66
N GLU A 241 21.85 -1.52 25.52
CA GLU A 241 23.16 -2.15 25.66
C GLU A 241 23.07 -3.60 26.17
N PHE A 242 22.14 -3.87 27.09
CA PHE A 242 21.85 -5.21 27.55
C PHE A 242 21.35 -6.11 26.40
N HIS A 243 20.37 -5.66 25.62
CA HIS A 243 19.90 -6.39 24.45
C HIS A 243 21.00 -6.56 23.39
N ARG A 244 21.83 -5.55 23.19
CA ARG A 244 22.98 -5.60 22.27
C ARG A 244 23.98 -6.68 22.70
N ALA A 245 24.34 -6.75 23.98
CA ALA A 245 25.24 -7.78 24.50
C ALA A 245 24.67 -9.19 24.29
N ASN A 246 23.38 -9.38 24.59
CA ASN A 246 22.72 -10.66 24.39
C ASN A 246 22.67 -11.06 22.92
N VAL A 247 22.36 -10.14 22.02
CA VAL A 247 22.36 -10.35 20.56
C VAL A 247 23.75 -10.77 20.09
N MET A 248 24.79 -10.02 20.52
CA MET A 248 26.16 -10.34 20.16
C MET A 248 26.57 -11.72 20.65
N HIS A 249 26.22 -12.09 21.87
CA HIS A 249 26.47 -13.40 22.43
C HIS A 249 25.78 -14.51 21.64
N LYS A 250 24.47 -14.38 21.41
CA LYS A 250 23.67 -15.39 20.68
C LYS A 250 24.08 -15.52 19.22
N LEU A 251 24.56 -14.48 18.58
CA LEU A 251 25.03 -14.50 17.20
C LEU A 251 26.51 -14.76 17.07
N GLY A 252 27.24 -14.99 18.18
CA GLY A 252 28.67 -15.25 18.21
C GLY A 252 29.51 -14.10 17.65
N ALA A 253 29.00 -12.84 17.69
CA ALA A 253 29.69 -11.70 17.13
C ALA A 253 30.68 -11.09 18.11
N LYS A 254 31.91 -10.83 17.62
CA LYS A 254 33.02 -10.29 18.45
C LYS A 254 32.88 -8.78 18.72
N ASN A 255 32.28 -8.06 17.82
CA ASN A 255 32.00 -6.61 17.89
C ASN A 255 30.86 -6.24 16.96
N THR A 256 30.45 -4.95 17.00
CA THR A 256 29.32 -4.45 16.18
C THR A 256 29.58 -4.60 14.68
N ALA A 257 30.79 -4.37 14.21
CA ALA A 257 31.10 -4.51 12.78
C ALA A 257 31.01 -5.97 12.33
N ASP A 258 31.46 -6.90 13.18
CA ASP A 258 31.32 -8.33 12.95
C ASP A 258 29.84 -8.76 12.99
N LEU A 259 29.06 -8.20 13.92
CA LEU A 259 27.62 -8.41 13.99
C LEU A 259 26.93 -7.98 12.70
N VAL A 260 27.20 -6.76 12.23
CA VAL A 260 26.60 -6.21 11.00
C VAL A 260 26.98 -7.06 9.79
N ARG A 261 28.24 -7.44 9.63
CA ARG A 261 28.69 -8.33 8.55
C ARG A 261 27.96 -9.67 8.56
N ARG A 262 27.86 -10.31 9.72
CA ARG A 262 27.16 -11.61 9.87
C ARG A 262 25.68 -11.51 9.52
N VAL A 263 25.05 -10.40 9.85
CA VAL A 263 23.64 -10.14 9.59
C VAL A 263 23.41 -9.82 8.11
N LEU A 264 24.28 -9.03 7.50
CA LEU A 264 24.17 -8.63 6.09
C LEU A 264 24.71 -9.67 5.10
N GLY A 265 25.42 -10.69 5.59
CA GLY A 265 25.95 -11.78 4.76
C GLY A 265 27.20 -11.38 3.97
N GLU A 266 27.97 -10.39 4.47
CA GLU A 266 29.26 -9.96 3.93
C GLU A 266 30.44 -10.69 4.57
#